data_13ad6f0147051353ce37b9d728f0aaf0
#
_entry.id   13ad6f0147051353ce37b9d728f0aaf0
#
_cell.length_a   1.000
_cell.length_b   1.000
_cell.length_c   1.000
_cell.angle_alpha   90.00
_cell.angle_beta   90.00
_cell.angle_gamma   90.00
#
_symmetry.space_group_name_H-M   'P 1'
#
loop_
_entity.id
_entity.type
_entity.pdbx_description
1 polymer ?
#
loop_
_entity_poly.entity_id
_entity_poly.type
_entity_poly.pdbx_seq_one_letter_code
_entity_poly.pdbx_strand_id
1 'polypeptide(L)'
;MQKMGKHILMGDNDFKDCICGIWADSGGLVHVCHAESGGGRRCSSAEFHPFLWTSRAAECSFARVFGQNPPAGGEPKTPLDAVMRFSSSADMEKYFKNRDKRLPVERISSVENQYLLANSLRMFSGMKFEDIGRLQLDIEVHSDEGFPQAGRHNDRIIAVGLSGRGGKKILE
;
A
#
# COMPACT_ATOMS: atom_id res chain seq x y z
N MET A 1 8.77 26.15 -4.85
CA MET A 1 7.93 25.13 -4.20
C MET A 1 6.80 24.81 -5.15
N GLN A 2 7.03 23.89 -6.10
CA GLN A 2 5.96 23.42 -6.98
C GLN A 2 5.02 22.59 -6.11
N LYS A 3 3.79 23.06 -5.95
CA LYS A 3 2.71 22.32 -5.32
C LYS A 3 2.67 20.93 -5.96
N MET A 4 2.89 19.89 -5.15
CA MET A 4 2.54 18.53 -5.54
C MET A 4 1.15 18.63 -6.16
N GLY A 5 1.05 18.18 -7.42
CA GLY A 5 -0.16 18.35 -8.20
C GLY A 5 -1.37 17.96 -7.38
N LYS A 6 -2.28 18.91 -7.28
CA LYS A 6 -3.58 18.70 -6.68
C LYS A 6 -4.24 17.61 -7.51
N HIS A 7 -4.15 16.37 -7.07
CA HIS A 7 -4.98 15.32 -7.63
C HIS A 7 -6.42 15.80 -7.44
N ILE A 8 -7.04 16.08 -8.54
CA ILE A 8 -8.47 16.41 -8.63
C ILE A 8 -9.20 15.12 -8.24
N LEU A 9 -9.36 14.90 -6.95
CA LEU A 9 -10.45 14.08 -6.46
C LEU A 9 -11.68 14.97 -6.55
N MET A 10 -12.44 14.75 -7.61
CA MET A 10 -13.68 15.47 -7.88
C MET A 10 -14.65 15.30 -6.73
N GLY A 11 -15.18 16.41 -6.26
CA GLY A 11 -16.46 16.52 -5.57
C GLY A 11 -16.45 16.14 -4.10
N ASP A 12 -16.82 17.10 -3.32
CA ASP A 12 -17.28 17.09 -1.93
C ASP A 12 -16.49 16.33 -0.88
N ASN A 13 -16.12 17.09 0.14
CA ASN A 13 -15.24 16.76 1.27
C ASN A 13 -15.67 15.60 2.18
N ASP A 14 -16.80 14.96 1.94
CA ASP A 14 -17.37 13.96 2.85
C ASP A 14 -16.79 12.53 2.68
N PHE A 15 -16.02 12.26 1.62
CA PHE A 15 -15.53 10.90 1.32
C PHE A 15 -14.03 10.68 1.52
N LYS A 16 -13.29 11.66 2.02
CA LYS A 16 -11.83 11.53 2.19
C LYS A 16 -11.41 10.42 3.15
N ASP A 17 -12.30 10.01 4.03
CA ASP A 17 -11.94 9.23 5.21
C ASP A 17 -12.48 7.79 5.25
N CYS A 18 -13.22 7.36 4.24
CA CYS A 18 -13.83 6.01 4.24
C CYS A 18 -13.13 5.05 3.28
N ILE A 19 -11.78 5.06 3.25
CA ILE A 19 -11.03 4.13 2.41
C ILE A 19 -11.18 2.72 2.95
N CYS A 20 -11.80 1.84 2.16
CA CYS A 20 -12.04 0.44 2.52
C CYS A 20 -11.19 -0.56 1.74
N GLY A 21 -10.44 -0.10 0.74
CA GLY A 21 -9.53 -0.91 -0.03
C GLY A 21 -8.51 -0.07 -0.78
N ILE A 22 -7.30 -0.57 -0.90
CA ILE A 22 -6.23 0.03 -1.69
C ILE A 22 -5.32 -1.07 -2.22
N TRP A 23 -4.91 -0.97 -3.48
CA TRP A 23 -3.89 -1.84 -4.07
C TRP A 23 -3.17 -1.14 -5.22
N ALA A 24 -1.95 -1.54 -5.48
CA ALA A 24 -1.17 -1.10 -6.63
C ALA A 24 -1.14 -2.21 -7.68
N ASP A 25 -1.26 -1.85 -8.94
CA ASP A 25 -1.09 -2.77 -10.05
C ASP A 25 0.35 -2.73 -10.62
N SER A 26 0.64 -3.66 -11.52
CA SER A 26 1.95 -3.74 -12.20
C SER A 26 2.19 -2.58 -13.17
N GLY A 27 1.17 -1.84 -13.56
CA GLY A 27 1.25 -0.68 -14.45
C GLY A 27 1.61 0.63 -13.74
N GLY A 28 1.70 0.62 -12.40
CA GLY A 28 2.03 1.80 -11.60
C GLY A 28 0.83 2.63 -11.20
N LEU A 29 -0.39 2.10 -11.38
CA LEU A 29 -1.60 2.72 -10.86
C LEU A 29 -1.86 2.24 -9.43
N VAL A 30 -2.26 3.16 -8.57
CA VAL A 30 -2.82 2.86 -7.26
C VAL A 30 -4.33 3.03 -7.34
N HIS A 31 -5.03 1.97 -6.97
CA HIS A 31 -6.48 1.91 -6.92
C HIS A 31 -6.94 2.11 -5.49
N VAL A 32 -7.86 3.03 -5.27
CA VAL A 32 -8.42 3.35 -3.96
C VAL A 32 -9.92 3.18 -4.00
N CYS A 33 -10.45 2.39 -3.08
CA CYS A 33 -11.89 2.18 -2.92
C CYS A 33 -12.39 2.84 -1.65
N HIS A 34 -13.42 3.65 -1.80
CA HIS A 34 -14.14 4.29 -0.71
C HIS A 34 -15.46 3.58 -0.46
N ALA A 35 -15.81 3.39 0.80
CA ALA A 35 -17.14 2.93 1.16
C ALA A 35 -18.15 4.07 1.00
N GLU A 36 -19.33 3.76 0.47
CA GLU A 36 -20.44 4.70 0.34
C GLU A 36 -21.53 4.42 1.36
N SER A 37 -22.26 5.46 1.74
CA SER A 37 -23.46 5.32 2.56
C SER A 37 -24.47 4.41 1.83
N GLY A 38 -24.90 3.32 2.51
CA GLY A 38 -25.77 2.31 1.89
C GLY A 38 -25.07 1.04 1.44
N GLY A 39 -23.75 0.90 1.67
CA GLY A 39 -23.00 -0.34 1.45
C GLY A 39 -22.38 -0.46 0.05
N GLY A 40 -22.50 0.57 -0.78
CA GLY A 40 -21.80 0.66 -2.06
C GLY A 40 -20.29 0.90 -1.90
N ARG A 41 -19.58 0.83 -3.02
CA ARG A 41 -18.16 1.17 -3.11
C ARG A 41 -17.90 1.96 -4.36
N ARG A 42 -17.10 3.00 -4.24
CA ARG A 42 -16.56 3.75 -5.37
C ARG A 42 -15.06 3.55 -5.40
N CYS A 43 -14.52 3.08 -6.51
CA CYS A 43 -13.09 2.95 -6.71
C CYS A 43 -12.60 3.96 -7.74
N SER A 44 -11.42 4.51 -7.50
CA SER A 44 -10.70 5.40 -8.41
C SER A 44 -9.26 4.92 -8.54
N SER A 45 -8.59 5.37 -9.59
CA SER A 45 -7.20 5.02 -9.85
C SER A 45 -6.38 6.28 -10.10
N ALA A 46 -5.14 6.28 -9.66
CA ALA A 46 -4.20 7.37 -9.87
C ALA A 46 -2.79 6.83 -10.15
N GLU A 47 -2.06 7.51 -11.05
CA GLU A 47 -0.63 7.25 -11.19
C GLU A 47 0.10 7.62 -9.92
N PHE A 48 1.02 6.76 -9.52
CA PHE A 48 1.85 7.00 -8.36
C PHE A 48 3.30 6.64 -8.63
N HIS A 49 4.17 7.56 -8.30
CA HIS A 49 5.61 7.39 -8.40
C HIS A 49 6.19 6.98 -7.05
N PRO A 50 6.62 5.73 -6.88
CA PRO A 50 7.22 5.26 -5.64
C PRO A 50 8.43 6.10 -5.25
N PHE A 51 8.67 6.21 -3.96
CA PHE A 51 9.76 7.02 -3.44
C PHE A 51 10.46 6.37 -2.24
N LEU A 52 11.64 6.90 -1.94
CA LEU A 52 12.37 6.62 -0.71
C LEU A 52 13.02 7.91 -0.19
N TRP A 53 13.37 7.90 1.07
CA TRP A 53 14.19 8.96 1.65
C TRP A 53 15.67 8.58 1.56
N THR A 54 16.50 9.55 1.23
CA THR A 54 17.94 9.37 1.08
C THR A 54 18.70 10.66 1.32
N SER A 55 20.01 10.63 1.17
CA SER A 55 20.87 11.81 1.17
C SER A 55 20.88 12.49 -0.20
N ARG A 56 21.09 13.79 -0.24
CA ARG A 56 21.33 14.57 -1.48
C ARG A 56 22.53 14.07 -2.29
N ALA A 57 23.47 13.40 -1.64
CA ALA A 57 24.61 12.78 -2.31
C ALA A 57 24.24 11.53 -3.12
N ALA A 58 23.00 11.03 -2.99
CA ALA A 58 22.55 9.89 -3.76
C ALA A 58 22.30 10.30 -5.23
N GLU A 59 22.88 9.55 -6.15
CA GLU A 59 22.70 9.72 -7.58
C GLU A 59 22.01 8.52 -8.19
N CYS A 60 21.12 8.77 -9.14
CA CYS A 60 20.43 7.73 -9.86
C CYS A 60 19.96 8.26 -11.23
N SER A 61 20.41 7.65 -12.32
CA SER A 61 20.09 8.07 -13.67
C SER A 61 18.61 7.87 -14.08
N PHE A 62 17.88 7.03 -13.37
CA PHE A 62 16.47 6.70 -13.63
C PHE A 62 15.52 7.12 -12.49
N ALA A 63 15.96 8.05 -11.64
CA ALA A 63 15.15 8.61 -10.58
C ALA A 63 15.39 10.11 -10.45
N ARG A 64 14.44 10.83 -9.87
CA ARG A 64 14.57 12.25 -9.55
C ARG A 64 14.80 12.43 -8.06
N VAL A 65 15.85 13.16 -7.71
CA VAL A 65 16.17 13.50 -6.32
C VAL A 65 15.68 14.91 -6.01
N PHE A 66 14.90 15.04 -4.95
CA PHE A 66 14.37 16.31 -4.45
C PHE A 66 14.93 16.57 -3.05
N GLY A 67 15.77 17.59 -2.91
CA GLY A 67 16.24 18.02 -1.61
C GLY A 67 15.07 18.53 -0.74
N GLN A 68 15.04 18.12 0.50
CA GLN A 68 14.18 18.76 1.50
C GLN A 68 14.89 20.02 2.01
N ASN A 69 14.21 21.15 2.07
CA ASN A 69 14.74 22.30 2.77
C ASN A 69 14.73 21.98 4.28
N PRO A 70 15.84 22.13 4.97
CA PRO A 70 15.84 22.02 6.42
C PRO A 70 14.82 23.03 6.99
N PRO A 71 14.14 22.72 8.08
CA PRO A 71 13.30 23.69 8.76
C PRO A 71 14.15 24.93 9.08
N ALA A 72 13.59 26.12 8.87
CA ALA A 72 14.28 27.36 9.08
C ALA A 72 14.90 27.39 10.50
N GLY A 73 16.23 27.45 10.59
CA GLY A 73 16.98 27.61 11.85
C GLY A 73 17.59 26.34 12.46
N GLY A 74 17.62 25.20 11.76
CA GLY A 74 18.26 23.98 12.27
C GLY A 74 19.13 23.28 11.24
N GLU A 75 20.27 22.72 11.66
CA GLU A 75 20.97 21.72 10.90
C GLU A 75 20.05 20.49 10.68
N PRO A 76 20.11 19.82 9.52
CA PRO A 76 19.33 18.61 9.30
C PRO A 76 19.71 17.57 10.37
N LYS A 77 18.78 17.26 11.26
CA LYS A 77 18.99 16.28 12.34
C LYS A 77 19.13 14.85 11.83
N THR A 78 18.88 14.62 10.56
CA THR A 78 18.94 13.30 9.94
C THR A 78 19.72 13.36 8.63
N PRO A 79 20.47 12.30 8.31
CA PRO A 79 21.17 12.19 7.03
C PRO A 79 20.20 11.99 5.84
N LEU A 80 18.89 11.90 6.07
CA LEU A 80 17.84 11.73 5.09
C LEU A 80 17.27 13.10 4.69
N ASP A 81 18.01 13.85 3.91
CA ASP A 81 17.69 15.24 3.53
C ASP A 81 17.12 15.36 2.11
N ALA A 82 16.83 14.23 1.48
CA ALA A 82 16.25 14.17 0.14
C ALA A 82 15.21 13.06 -0.02
N VAL A 83 14.31 13.24 -0.98
CA VAL A 83 13.39 12.22 -1.47
C VAL A 83 13.76 11.86 -2.89
N MET A 84 13.94 10.59 -3.16
CA MET A 84 14.18 10.05 -4.49
C MET A 84 12.91 9.40 -5.02
N ARG A 85 12.42 9.83 -6.18
CA ARG A 85 11.22 9.31 -6.86
C ARG A 85 11.58 8.51 -8.08
N PHE A 86 10.87 7.44 -8.30
CA PHE A 86 11.07 6.48 -9.38
C PHE A 86 9.86 6.45 -10.32
N SER A 87 10.10 6.07 -11.57
CA SER A 87 9.03 5.89 -12.54
C SER A 87 8.20 4.64 -12.25
N SER A 88 8.80 3.63 -11.60
CA SER A 88 8.13 2.37 -11.28
C SER A 88 8.65 1.75 -9.99
N SER A 89 7.89 0.83 -9.43
CA SER A 89 8.34 0.00 -8.30
C SER A 89 9.56 -0.86 -8.66
N ALA A 90 9.62 -1.34 -9.90
CA ALA A 90 10.75 -2.13 -10.38
C ALA A 90 12.05 -1.30 -10.38
N ASP A 91 11.99 -0.03 -10.80
CA ASP A 91 13.13 0.89 -10.75
C ASP A 91 13.57 1.17 -9.31
N MET A 92 12.62 1.38 -8.41
CA MET A 92 12.93 1.55 -6.99
C MET A 92 13.61 0.31 -6.41
N GLU A 93 13.14 -0.88 -6.70
CA GLU A 93 13.77 -2.14 -6.26
C GLU A 93 15.16 -2.33 -6.87
N LYS A 94 15.31 -2.02 -8.16
CA LYS A 94 16.61 -2.06 -8.85
C LYS A 94 17.63 -1.13 -8.19
N TYR A 95 17.23 0.11 -7.91
CA TYR A 95 18.07 1.05 -7.17
C TYR A 95 18.42 0.50 -5.79
N PHE A 96 17.41 0.04 -5.03
CA PHE A 96 17.60 -0.44 -3.67
C PHE A 96 18.57 -1.62 -3.57
N LYS A 97 18.58 -2.52 -4.55
CA LYS A 97 19.52 -3.65 -4.63
C LYS A 97 20.95 -3.21 -4.95
N ASN A 98 21.09 -2.24 -5.85
CA ASN A 98 22.40 -1.87 -6.45
C ASN A 98 23.03 -0.63 -5.84
N ARG A 99 22.36 0.07 -4.93
CA ARG A 99 22.85 1.32 -4.33
C ARG A 99 24.13 1.14 -3.54
N ASP A 100 24.86 2.21 -3.37
CA ASP A 100 25.93 2.27 -2.37
C ASP A 100 25.31 2.08 -0.95
N LYS A 101 25.69 1.01 -0.28
CA LYS A 101 25.17 0.68 1.04
C LYS A 101 25.62 1.64 2.15
N ARG A 102 26.60 2.51 1.88
CA ARG A 102 27.04 3.56 2.81
C ARG A 102 26.09 4.75 2.83
N LEU A 103 25.31 4.95 1.77
CA LEU A 103 24.30 6.00 1.72
C LEU A 103 23.09 5.62 2.58
N PRO A 104 22.62 6.53 3.44
CA PRO A 104 21.43 6.32 4.22
C PRO A 104 20.22 6.24 3.31
N VAL A 105 19.40 5.23 3.49
CA VAL A 105 18.16 5.04 2.75
C VAL A 105 17.11 4.49 3.68
N GLU A 106 15.94 5.13 3.67
CA GLU A 106 14.73 4.62 4.31
C GLU A 106 13.60 4.50 3.30
N ARG A 107 12.85 3.42 3.38
CA ARG A 107 11.71 3.18 2.49
C ARG A 107 10.54 2.56 3.24
N ILE A 108 9.36 2.84 2.76
CA ILE A 108 8.15 2.08 3.04
C ILE A 108 8.06 1.02 1.95
N SER A 109 7.97 -0.26 2.33
CA SER A 109 8.00 -1.38 1.38
C SER A 109 6.77 -1.45 0.47
N SER A 110 5.60 -1.05 0.96
CA SER A 110 4.35 -1.09 0.21
C SER A 110 4.10 0.24 -0.50
N VAL A 111 3.83 0.17 -1.81
CA VAL A 111 3.45 1.31 -2.63
C VAL A 111 2.15 1.93 -2.14
N GLU A 112 1.22 1.10 -1.69
CA GLU A 112 -0.06 1.53 -1.13
C GLU A 112 0.15 2.39 0.12
N ASN A 113 1.04 1.96 1.02
CA ASN A 113 1.37 2.73 2.22
C ASN A 113 2.09 4.04 1.88
N GLN A 114 2.95 4.04 0.86
CA GLN A 114 3.56 5.26 0.34
C GLN A 114 2.50 6.23 -0.19
N TYR A 115 1.54 5.71 -0.96
CA TYR A 115 0.43 6.51 -1.49
C TYR A 115 -0.42 7.12 -0.37
N LEU A 116 -0.82 6.32 0.60
CA LEU A 116 -1.58 6.79 1.77
C LEU A 116 -0.82 7.90 2.51
N LEU A 117 0.46 7.69 2.78
CA LEU A 117 1.30 8.69 3.45
C LEU A 117 1.41 9.98 2.65
N ALA A 118 1.72 9.88 1.35
CA ALA A 118 1.92 11.04 0.48
C ALA A 118 0.65 11.90 0.33
N ASN A 119 -0.52 11.29 0.48
CA ASN A 119 -1.82 11.97 0.38
C ASN A 119 -2.47 12.26 1.74
N SER A 120 -1.80 11.96 2.85
CA SER A 120 -2.33 12.10 4.21
C SER A 120 -3.64 11.35 4.42
N LEU A 121 -3.74 10.16 3.82
CA LEU A 121 -4.90 9.29 3.88
C LEU A 121 -4.71 8.17 4.90
N ARG A 122 -5.81 7.65 5.42
CA ARG A 122 -5.83 6.51 6.35
C ARG A 122 -6.89 5.50 5.95
N MET A 123 -6.54 4.21 6.05
CA MET A 123 -7.51 3.14 5.87
C MET A 123 -8.54 3.17 6.99
N PHE A 124 -9.79 2.92 6.64
CA PHE A 124 -10.94 2.76 7.56
C PHE A 124 -11.23 3.97 8.46
N SER A 125 -10.62 5.14 8.21
CA SER A 125 -10.92 6.36 8.94
C SER A 125 -12.38 6.73 8.73
N GLY A 126 -13.07 7.14 9.80
CA GLY A 126 -14.50 7.48 9.75
C GLY A 126 -15.47 6.29 9.61
N MET A 127 -14.97 5.05 9.50
CA MET A 127 -15.77 3.84 9.41
C MET A 127 -15.95 3.19 10.79
N LYS A 128 -17.15 2.65 11.02
CA LYS A 128 -17.40 1.74 12.14
C LYS A 128 -17.02 0.32 11.76
N PHE A 129 -16.77 -0.51 12.73
CA PHE A 129 -16.42 -1.92 12.49
C PHE A 129 -17.50 -2.67 11.69
N GLU A 130 -18.76 -2.31 11.90
CA GLU A 130 -19.91 -2.86 11.19
C GLU A 130 -19.99 -2.44 9.71
N ASP A 131 -19.36 -1.31 9.35
CA ASP A 131 -19.33 -0.83 7.97
C ASP A 131 -18.31 -1.60 7.10
N ILE A 132 -17.34 -2.27 7.74
CA ILE A 132 -16.31 -3.04 7.05
C ILE A 132 -16.90 -4.37 6.57
N GLY A 133 -16.94 -4.55 5.26
CA GLY A 133 -17.27 -5.83 4.66
C GLY A 133 -16.18 -6.86 4.96
N ARG A 134 -16.51 -7.90 5.70
CA ARG A 134 -15.57 -8.95 6.10
C ARG A 134 -16.01 -10.29 5.57
N LEU A 135 -15.04 -11.07 5.14
CA LEU A 135 -15.18 -12.48 4.84
C LEU A 135 -14.13 -13.22 5.66
N GLN A 136 -14.57 -14.18 6.45
CA GLN A 136 -13.69 -15.16 7.09
C GLN A 136 -13.72 -16.44 6.27
N LEU A 137 -12.55 -16.93 5.94
CA LEU A 137 -12.35 -18.21 5.28
C LEU A 137 -11.57 -19.09 6.25
N ASP A 138 -12.09 -20.26 6.50
CA ASP A 138 -11.45 -21.30 7.29
C ASP A 138 -11.38 -22.58 6.46
N ILE A 139 -10.24 -23.26 6.47
CA ILE A 139 -10.01 -24.46 5.65
C ILE A 139 -9.50 -25.57 6.56
N GLU A 140 -10.26 -26.64 6.63
CA GLU A 140 -9.86 -27.85 7.33
C GLU A 140 -9.23 -28.83 6.34
N VAL A 141 -8.05 -29.32 6.66
CA VAL A 141 -7.27 -30.23 5.83
C VAL A 141 -6.94 -31.51 6.59
N HIS A 142 -7.19 -32.64 5.98
CA HIS A 142 -6.67 -33.92 6.46
C HIS A 142 -5.28 -34.14 5.88
N SER A 143 -4.34 -34.53 6.76
CA SER A 143 -2.99 -34.94 6.35
C SER A 143 -2.56 -36.17 7.17
N ASP A 144 -2.06 -37.17 6.49
CA ASP A 144 -1.52 -38.39 7.13
C ASP A 144 -0.13 -38.17 7.73
N GLU A 145 0.58 -37.10 7.32
CA GLU A 145 1.96 -36.84 7.67
C GLU A 145 2.19 -35.38 8.08
N GLY A 146 2.06 -35.10 9.36
CA GLY A 146 2.41 -33.79 9.94
C GLY A 146 1.57 -32.62 9.38
N PHE A 147 2.19 -31.46 9.15
CA PHE A 147 1.49 -30.28 8.68
C PHE A 147 1.14 -30.40 7.19
N PRO A 148 -0.10 -30.06 6.77
CA PRO A 148 -0.54 -30.15 5.39
C PRO A 148 0.32 -29.30 4.45
N GLN A 149 0.57 -29.83 3.23
CA GLN A 149 1.35 -29.15 2.19
C GLN A 149 0.60 -29.14 0.86
N ALA A 150 0.52 -27.97 0.23
CA ALA A 150 -0.03 -27.86 -1.11
C ALA A 150 0.81 -28.70 -2.11
N GLY A 151 0.12 -29.55 -2.88
CA GLY A 151 0.75 -30.46 -3.84
C GLY A 151 1.09 -31.85 -3.30
N ARG A 152 0.95 -32.14 -2.00
CA ARG A 152 1.02 -33.51 -1.49
C ARG A 152 -0.29 -34.23 -1.80
N HIS A 153 -0.20 -35.36 -2.50
CA HIS A 153 -1.35 -36.09 -3.05
C HIS A 153 -2.38 -36.53 -1.98
N ASN A 154 -1.91 -36.87 -0.76
CA ASN A 154 -2.77 -37.38 0.30
C ASN A 154 -3.36 -36.26 1.20
N ASP A 155 -2.87 -35.03 1.07
CA ASP A 155 -3.41 -33.89 1.80
C ASP A 155 -4.68 -33.39 1.11
N ARG A 156 -5.82 -33.52 1.79
CA ARG A 156 -7.14 -33.20 1.22
C ARG A 156 -7.86 -32.15 2.03
N ILE A 157 -8.42 -31.18 1.34
CA ILE A 157 -9.37 -30.26 1.99
C ILE A 157 -10.63 -31.06 2.29
N ILE A 158 -11.03 -31.09 3.56
CA ILE A 158 -12.23 -31.80 4.04
C ILE A 158 -13.38 -30.86 4.35
N ALA A 159 -13.09 -29.60 4.68
CA ALA A 159 -14.13 -28.61 4.86
C ALA A 159 -13.63 -27.20 4.54
N VAL A 160 -14.51 -26.33 4.07
CA VAL A 160 -14.25 -24.90 3.87
C VAL A 160 -15.36 -24.12 4.56
N GLY A 161 -15.00 -23.39 5.59
CA GLY A 161 -15.90 -22.51 6.32
C GLY A 161 -15.85 -21.09 5.76
N LEU A 162 -17.00 -20.52 5.40
CA LEU A 162 -17.15 -19.14 5.01
C LEU A 162 -18.07 -18.42 5.99
N SER A 163 -17.64 -17.31 6.52
CA SER A 163 -18.44 -16.46 7.41
C SER A 163 -18.33 -15.00 7.00
N GLY A 164 -19.45 -14.34 6.84
CA GLY A 164 -19.52 -12.94 6.45
C GLY A 164 -20.86 -12.31 6.83
N ARG A 165 -21.10 -11.09 6.33
CA ARG A 165 -22.33 -10.32 6.63
C ARG A 165 -23.64 -11.07 6.26
N GLY A 166 -23.57 -11.98 5.31
CA GLY A 166 -24.71 -12.80 4.83
C GLY A 166 -24.92 -14.11 5.58
N GLY A 167 -24.18 -14.37 6.67
CA GLY A 167 -24.27 -15.60 7.45
C GLY A 167 -23.04 -16.51 7.32
N LYS A 168 -23.19 -17.77 7.71
CA LYS A 168 -22.16 -18.80 7.63
C LYS A 168 -22.54 -19.83 6.58
N LYS A 169 -21.57 -20.31 5.83
CA LYS A 169 -21.71 -21.44 4.92
C LYS A 169 -20.53 -22.39 5.15
N ILE A 170 -20.83 -23.67 5.31
CA ILE A 170 -19.83 -24.75 5.40
C ILE A 170 -20.01 -25.61 4.15
N LEU A 171 -18.92 -25.92 3.48
CA LEU A 171 -18.84 -26.83 2.34
C LEU A 171 -17.97 -28.01 2.80
N GLU A 172 -18.51 -29.20 2.82
CA GLU A 172 -17.85 -30.46 3.16
C GLU A 172 -17.57 -31.27 1.91
#